data_2f704fc518621feb45d1d0778548ea2f
#
_entry.id   2f704fc518621feb45d1d0778548ea2f
#
_cell.length_a   1.000
_cell.length_b   1.000
_cell.length_c   1.000
_cell.angle_alpha   90.00
_cell.angle_beta   90.00
_cell.angle_gamma   90.00
#
_symmetry.space_group_name_H-M   'P 1'
#
loop_
_entity.id
_entity.type
_entity.pdbx_description
1 polymer ?
#
loop_
_entity_poly.entity_id
_entity_poly.type
_entity_poly.pdbx_seq_one_letter_code
_entity_poly.pdbx_strand_id
1 'polypeptide(L)'
;FTAAKLRSYLTRNYRAPDMIVAAAGAVEHDRIVAEAEARFASFVGPAGPEPEPATFSGGSRVETRDLEQVHIAMALHGLPVKDPQLYSLQVFTSALGGGMSSRLFQEVRENRGLCYTIQAFHMPYSDTGMFGLYAGTDEIDAPELMRVVIDQIGNATETLTEAEVNRAKAQMKAGLLMALESSEARVAQIARQMLAYGRPISLEEIVAKVDAVTVESARAAGRALVDRGRPAIAALGPGNGLESTAAIAESLVRRAA
;
A
#
# COMPACT_ATOMS: atom_id res chain seq x y z
N PHE A 1 15.65 -22.98 8.78
CA PHE A 1 14.35 -23.52 9.24
C PHE A 1 14.42 -25.04 9.35
N THR A 2 13.79 -25.62 10.41
CA THR A 2 13.61 -27.05 10.55
C THR A 2 12.12 -27.40 10.58
N ALA A 3 11.77 -28.66 10.25
CA ALA A 3 10.39 -29.14 10.31
C ALA A 3 9.75 -28.96 11.71
N ALA A 4 10.53 -29.13 12.77
CA ALA A 4 10.07 -28.91 14.14
C ALA A 4 9.70 -27.43 14.41
N LYS A 5 10.53 -26.49 13.95
CA LYS A 5 10.24 -25.03 14.07
C LYS A 5 8.99 -24.63 13.28
N LEU A 6 8.82 -25.16 12.07
CA LEU A 6 7.62 -24.89 11.25
C LEU A 6 6.35 -25.45 11.92
N ARG A 7 6.40 -26.69 12.43
CA ARG A 7 5.24 -27.27 13.16
C ARG A 7 4.91 -26.46 14.42
N SER A 8 5.92 -26.07 15.19
CA SER A 8 5.72 -25.23 16.37
C SER A 8 5.06 -23.89 16.01
N TYR A 9 5.49 -23.25 14.90
CA TYR A 9 4.89 -22.02 14.39
C TYR A 9 3.41 -22.22 14.00
N LEU A 10 3.10 -23.28 13.24
CA LEU A 10 1.72 -23.60 12.85
C LEU A 10 0.84 -23.86 14.08
N THR A 11 1.30 -24.69 15.02
CA THR A 11 0.56 -25.00 16.24
C THR A 11 0.29 -23.76 17.09
N ARG A 12 1.20 -22.79 17.09
CA ARG A 12 1.08 -21.56 17.88
C ARG A 12 0.17 -20.53 17.23
N ASN A 13 0.26 -20.36 15.91
CA ASN A 13 -0.32 -19.21 15.23
C ASN A 13 -1.55 -19.54 14.38
N TYR A 14 -1.74 -20.81 13.96
CA TYR A 14 -2.91 -21.21 13.18
C TYR A 14 -3.99 -21.74 14.12
N ARG A 15 -4.96 -20.90 14.45
CA ARG A 15 -6.03 -21.18 15.39
C ARG A 15 -7.39 -21.03 14.74
N ALA A 16 -8.33 -21.92 15.03
CA ALA A 16 -9.64 -21.88 14.41
C ALA A 16 -10.38 -20.53 14.55
N PRO A 17 -10.35 -19.83 15.70
CA PRO A 17 -10.99 -18.52 15.84
C PRO A 17 -10.40 -17.43 14.94
N ASP A 18 -9.14 -17.59 14.51
CA ASP A 18 -8.41 -16.62 13.70
C ASP A 18 -8.43 -16.96 12.19
N MET A 19 -9.17 -18.01 11.81
CA MET A 19 -9.21 -18.49 10.43
C MET A 19 -10.53 -18.17 9.76
N ILE A 20 -10.45 -17.84 8.47
CA ILE A 20 -11.61 -17.60 7.61
C ILE A 20 -11.49 -18.50 6.39
N VAL A 21 -12.55 -19.21 6.09
CA VAL A 21 -12.73 -19.93 4.84
C VAL A 21 -13.60 -19.06 3.92
N ALA A 22 -13.09 -18.71 2.76
CA ALA A 22 -13.83 -17.93 1.77
C ALA A 22 -13.87 -18.67 0.44
N ALA A 23 -14.97 -18.57 -0.26
CA ALA A 23 -15.16 -19.16 -1.57
C ALA A 23 -15.91 -18.18 -2.49
N ALA A 24 -15.57 -18.17 -3.78
CA ALA A 24 -16.26 -17.40 -4.81
C ALA A 24 -16.23 -18.15 -6.14
N GLY A 25 -17.28 -18.01 -6.94
CA GLY A 25 -17.44 -18.68 -8.22
C GLY A 25 -18.73 -19.52 -8.26
N ALA A 26 -18.74 -20.58 -9.06
CA ALA A 26 -19.86 -21.52 -9.15
C ALA A 26 -19.86 -22.49 -7.94
N VAL A 27 -20.20 -21.98 -6.75
CA VAL A 27 -20.18 -22.74 -5.49
C VAL A 27 -21.53 -22.59 -4.78
N GLU A 28 -21.93 -23.65 -4.10
CA GLU A 28 -23.09 -23.68 -3.21
C GLU A 28 -22.62 -23.45 -1.76
N HIS A 29 -23.18 -22.42 -1.11
CA HIS A 29 -22.76 -22.01 0.24
C HIS A 29 -22.81 -23.17 1.24
N ASP A 30 -23.96 -23.87 1.33
CA ASP A 30 -24.18 -24.95 2.30
C ASP A 30 -23.19 -26.11 2.10
N ARG A 31 -22.81 -26.37 0.83
CA ARG A 31 -21.80 -27.38 0.54
C ARG A 31 -20.41 -26.95 1.03
N ILE A 32 -20.05 -25.69 0.87
CA ILE A 32 -18.77 -25.15 1.38
C ILE A 32 -18.75 -25.21 2.92
N VAL A 33 -19.85 -24.86 3.58
CA VAL A 33 -19.98 -24.96 5.04
C VAL A 33 -19.80 -26.39 5.49
N ALA A 34 -20.54 -27.36 4.90
CA ALA A 34 -20.44 -28.77 5.25
C ALA A 34 -19.02 -29.34 5.07
N GLU A 35 -18.35 -28.99 3.97
CA GLU A 35 -16.96 -29.40 3.73
C GLU A 35 -16.00 -28.78 4.74
N ALA A 36 -16.19 -27.50 5.08
CA ALA A 36 -15.36 -26.81 6.07
C ALA A 36 -15.53 -27.44 7.46
N GLU A 37 -16.76 -27.68 7.88
CA GLU A 37 -17.07 -28.35 9.15
C GLU A 37 -16.45 -29.77 9.20
N ALA A 38 -16.62 -30.57 8.14
CA ALA A 38 -16.08 -31.92 8.08
C ALA A 38 -14.54 -31.94 8.16
N ARG A 39 -13.86 -30.99 7.54
CA ARG A 39 -12.39 -30.95 7.46
C ARG A 39 -11.73 -30.28 8.65
N PHE A 40 -12.38 -29.28 9.24
CA PHE A 40 -11.84 -28.49 10.33
C PHE A 40 -12.47 -28.78 11.70
N ALA A 41 -13.38 -29.75 11.80
CA ALA A 41 -14.04 -30.13 13.07
C ALA A 41 -13.06 -30.40 14.24
N SER A 42 -11.89 -30.97 13.93
CA SER A 42 -10.83 -31.23 14.91
C SER A 42 -9.93 -30.01 15.19
N PHE A 43 -10.11 -28.93 14.43
CA PHE A 43 -9.29 -27.73 14.53
C PHE A 43 -9.89 -26.78 15.59
N VAL A 44 -9.81 -27.18 16.83
CA VAL A 44 -10.37 -26.47 17.99
C VAL A 44 -9.27 -25.88 18.86
N GLY A 45 -9.60 -24.84 19.60
CA GLY A 45 -8.68 -24.23 20.55
C GLY A 45 -9.00 -22.75 20.78
N PRO A 46 -8.31 -22.10 21.73
CA PRO A 46 -8.43 -20.66 21.92
C PRO A 46 -7.83 -19.91 20.74
N ALA A 47 -8.14 -18.65 20.60
CA ALA A 47 -7.48 -17.73 19.68
C ALA A 47 -5.96 -17.75 19.86
N GLY A 48 -5.23 -17.38 18.82
CA GLY A 48 -3.78 -17.21 18.89
C GLY A 48 -3.37 -16.05 19.81
N PRO A 49 -2.07 -15.87 20.03
CA PRO A 49 -1.60 -14.70 20.77
C PRO A 49 -1.98 -13.43 20.01
N GLU A 50 -2.36 -12.39 20.75
CA GLU A 50 -2.57 -11.08 20.14
C GLU A 50 -1.26 -10.59 19.50
N PRO A 51 -1.32 -10.02 18.28
CA PRO A 51 -0.16 -9.42 17.66
C PRO A 51 0.37 -8.25 18.50
N GLU A 52 1.68 -8.11 18.57
CA GLU A 52 2.27 -6.89 19.11
C GLU A 52 1.92 -5.71 18.19
N PRO A 53 1.54 -4.53 18.75
CA PRO A 53 1.26 -3.35 17.95
C PRO A 53 2.42 -3.00 17.02
N ALA A 54 2.11 -2.79 15.74
CA ALA A 54 3.13 -2.45 14.77
C ALA A 54 3.58 -0.99 14.96
N THR A 55 4.88 -0.77 14.88
CA THR A 55 5.49 0.57 14.89
C THR A 55 6.22 0.82 13.58
N PHE A 56 5.97 1.99 12.99
CA PHE A 56 6.72 2.43 11.81
C PHE A 56 7.99 3.15 12.27
N SER A 57 9.15 2.69 11.84
CA SER A 57 10.42 3.37 12.04
C SER A 57 11.03 3.79 10.71
N GLY A 58 11.34 5.09 10.60
CA GLY A 58 12.10 5.59 9.45
C GLY A 58 13.57 5.16 9.51
N GLY A 59 14.28 5.40 8.45
CA GLY A 59 15.71 5.10 8.32
C GLY A 59 16.09 4.83 6.88
N SER A 60 17.39 4.65 6.64
CA SER A 60 17.88 4.36 5.30
C SER A 60 18.74 3.09 5.30
N ARG A 61 18.60 2.31 4.24
CA ARG A 61 19.49 1.22 3.90
C ARG A 61 19.89 1.32 2.44
N VAL A 62 21.18 1.37 2.24
CA VAL A 62 21.80 1.43 0.91
C VAL A 62 22.66 0.18 0.72
N GLU A 63 22.55 -0.44 -0.44
CA GLU A 63 23.36 -1.60 -0.79
C GLU A 63 23.83 -1.47 -2.24
N THR A 64 25.16 -1.36 -2.43
CA THR A 64 25.75 -1.33 -3.77
C THR A 64 25.85 -2.75 -4.31
N ARG A 65 25.28 -2.96 -5.50
CA ARG A 65 25.36 -4.20 -6.26
C ARG A 65 25.55 -3.92 -7.74
N ASP A 66 26.22 -4.83 -8.41
CA ASP A 66 26.36 -4.80 -9.87
C ASP A 66 25.04 -5.23 -10.52
N LEU A 67 24.17 -4.25 -10.78
CA LEU A 67 22.87 -4.40 -11.41
C LEU A 67 22.78 -3.42 -12.58
N GLU A 68 21.85 -3.64 -13.50
CA GLU A 68 21.62 -2.74 -14.63
C GLU A 68 20.95 -1.42 -14.22
N GLN A 69 20.21 -1.42 -13.09
CA GLN A 69 19.47 -0.26 -12.63
C GLN A 69 19.59 -0.09 -11.11
N VAL A 70 19.32 1.14 -10.67
CA VAL A 70 19.07 1.48 -9.27
C VAL A 70 17.60 1.28 -8.97
N HIS A 71 17.31 0.51 -7.94
CA HIS A 71 16.00 0.30 -7.37
C HIS A 71 15.85 1.11 -6.10
N ILE A 72 14.86 1.99 -6.05
CA ILE A 72 14.58 2.84 -4.91
C ILE A 72 13.19 2.51 -4.39
N ALA A 73 13.10 2.16 -3.12
CA ALA A 73 11.85 2.05 -2.39
C ALA A 73 11.83 3.06 -1.24
N MET A 74 10.81 3.90 -1.18
CA MET A 74 10.58 4.83 -0.08
C MET A 74 9.25 4.51 0.57
N ALA A 75 9.19 4.58 1.89
CA ALA A 75 7.95 4.39 2.64
C ALA A 75 7.74 5.52 3.66
N LEU A 76 6.47 5.87 3.88
CA LEU A 76 6.00 6.74 4.94
C LEU A 76 4.96 6.00 5.78
N HIS A 77 4.79 6.43 7.04
CA HIS A 77 3.78 5.86 7.93
C HIS A 77 2.37 6.18 7.40
N GLY A 78 1.69 5.19 6.88
CA GLY A 78 0.34 5.28 6.33
C GLY A 78 -0.76 5.13 7.37
N LEU A 79 -1.97 4.80 6.89
CA LEU A 79 -3.18 4.67 7.70
C LEU A 79 -3.60 3.19 7.82
N PRO A 80 -4.12 2.76 8.98
CA PRO A 80 -4.71 1.44 9.13
C PRO A 80 -6.01 1.31 8.35
N VAL A 81 -6.45 0.07 8.16
CA VAL A 81 -7.60 -0.28 7.31
C VAL A 81 -8.94 0.31 7.79
N LYS A 82 -9.07 0.59 9.09
CA LYS A 82 -10.29 1.16 9.70
C LYS A 82 -10.24 2.68 9.87
N ASP A 83 -9.16 3.33 9.44
CA ASP A 83 -9.04 4.78 9.58
C ASP A 83 -10.11 5.49 8.72
N PRO A 84 -10.81 6.49 9.26
CA PRO A 84 -11.83 7.24 8.52
C PRO A 84 -11.26 8.00 7.31
N GLN A 85 -9.97 8.34 7.32
CA GLN A 85 -9.29 9.03 6.22
C GLN A 85 -8.67 8.07 5.20
N LEU A 86 -8.87 6.75 5.34
CA LEU A 86 -8.28 5.74 4.47
C LEU A 86 -8.50 6.04 2.98
N TYR A 87 -9.75 6.31 2.58
CA TYR A 87 -10.08 6.57 1.18
C TYR A 87 -9.52 7.90 0.67
N SER A 88 -9.42 8.91 1.53
CA SER A 88 -8.76 10.17 1.19
C SER A 88 -7.27 9.97 0.90
N LEU A 89 -6.58 9.16 1.71
CA LEU A 89 -5.18 8.80 1.45
C LEU A 89 -5.03 7.93 0.20
N GLN A 90 -5.94 6.99 -0.04
CA GLN A 90 -5.90 6.16 -1.25
C GLN A 90 -6.11 6.99 -2.53
N VAL A 91 -7.04 7.95 -2.52
CA VAL A 91 -7.24 8.88 -3.65
C VAL A 91 -6.03 9.77 -3.85
N PHE A 92 -5.46 10.34 -2.77
CA PHE A 92 -4.20 11.10 -2.84
C PHE A 92 -3.08 10.26 -3.47
N THR A 93 -2.88 9.03 -2.98
CA THR A 93 -1.85 8.10 -3.48
C THR A 93 -2.06 7.77 -4.96
N SER A 94 -3.31 7.52 -5.37
CA SER A 94 -3.66 7.24 -6.76
C SER A 94 -3.38 8.45 -7.68
N ALA A 95 -3.75 9.64 -7.26
CA ALA A 95 -3.47 10.87 -8.01
C ALA A 95 -1.97 11.17 -8.10
N LEU A 96 -1.21 10.86 -7.04
CA LEU A 96 0.23 11.07 -6.99
C LEU A 96 1.00 10.09 -7.88
N GLY A 97 0.72 8.77 -7.79
CA GLY A 97 1.53 7.75 -8.45
C GLY A 97 0.80 6.45 -8.81
N GLY A 98 -0.53 6.46 -8.93
CA GLY A 98 -1.36 5.27 -9.16
C GLY A 98 -1.52 4.86 -10.63
N GLY A 99 -0.91 5.53 -11.59
CA GLY A 99 -1.05 5.20 -13.01
C GLY A 99 -0.41 6.22 -13.95
N MET A 100 -0.54 6.00 -15.26
CA MET A 100 0.12 6.81 -16.28
C MET A 100 -0.27 8.30 -16.27
N SER A 101 -1.45 8.66 -15.79
CA SER A 101 -1.90 10.05 -15.68
C SER A 101 -1.62 10.68 -14.31
N SER A 102 -0.89 10.00 -13.44
CA SER A 102 -0.49 10.50 -12.12
C SER A 102 0.66 11.49 -12.21
N ARG A 103 0.81 12.33 -11.18
CA ARG A 103 1.85 13.38 -11.16
C ARG A 103 3.25 12.82 -11.30
N LEU A 104 3.59 11.78 -10.54
CA LEU A 104 4.92 11.17 -10.59
C LEU A 104 5.21 10.58 -11.96
N PHE A 105 4.25 9.88 -12.54
CA PHE A 105 4.44 9.31 -13.87
C PHE A 105 4.67 10.39 -14.92
N GLN A 106 3.83 11.43 -14.93
CA GLN A 106 3.95 12.54 -15.88
C GLN A 106 5.24 13.33 -15.68
N GLU A 107 5.56 13.71 -14.45
CA GLU A 107 6.70 14.59 -14.20
C GLU A 107 8.04 13.85 -14.26
N VAL A 108 8.14 12.65 -13.66
CA VAL A 108 9.41 11.94 -13.55
C VAL A 108 9.73 11.15 -14.82
N ARG A 109 8.72 10.45 -15.37
CA ARG A 109 8.92 9.59 -16.53
C ARG A 109 8.72 10.31 -17.85
N GLU A 110 7.55 10.95 -18.06
CA GLU A 110 7.19 11.51 -19.38
C GLU A 110 7.92 12.83 -19.66
N ASN A 111 7.94 13.76 -18.70
CA ASN A 111 8.53 15.08 -18.92
C ASN A 111 10.06 15.08 -18.81
N ARG A 112 10.61 14.29 -17.88
CA ARG A 112 12.06 14.31 -17.59
C ARG A 112 12.81 13.05 -18.02
N GLY A 113 12.12 11.94 -18.28
CA GLY A 113 12.76 10.70 -18.71
C GLY A 113 13.64 10.02 -17.66
N LEU A 114 13.47 10.35 -16.35
CA LEU A 114 14.36 9.91 -15.29
C LEU A 114 14.19 8.44 -14.90
N CYS A 115 13.11 7.78 -15.31
CA CYS A 115 12.87 6.36 -14.97
C CYS A 115 11.95 5.70 -15.98
N TYR A 116 12.03 4.36 -16.07
CA TYR A 116 11.07 3.56 -16.80
C TYR A 116 9.84 3.21 -15.95
N THR A 117 10.06 3.00 -14.65
CA THR A 117 8.99 2.60 -13.72
C THR A 117 8.99 3.51 -12.51
N ILE A 118 7.83 4.08 -12.21
CA ILE A 118 7.55 4.77 -10.95
C ILE A 118 6.11 4.54 -10.55
N GLN A 119 5.89 4.24 -9.28
CA GLN A 119 4.56 4.02 -8.73
C GLN A 119 4.48 4.40 -7.25
N ALA A 120 3.31 4.83 -6.82
CA ALA A 120 2.97 5.00 -5.42
C ALA A 120 1.78 4.10 -5.06
N PHE A 121 1.79 3.56 -3.84
CA PHE A 121 0.76 2.67 -3.34
C PHE A 121 0.56 2.87 -1.84
N HIS A 122 -0.58 2.44 -1.32
CA HIS A 122 -0.87 2.40 0.10
C HIS A 122 -1.26 0.97 0.52
N MET A 123 -0.60 0.48 1.55
CA MET A 123 -0.86 -0.83 2.16
C MET A 123 -1.40 -0.63 3.58
N PRO A 124 -2.73 -0.70 3.77
CA PRO A 124 -3.32 -0.62 5.10
C PRO A 124 -3.23 -1.98 5.81
N TYR A 125 -2.82 -1.98 7.06
CA TYR A 125 -2.84 -3.13 7.96
C TYR A 125 -3.91 -2.93 9.03
N SER A 126 -4.03 -3.85 9.98
CA SER A 126 -5.06 -3.80 11.02
C SER A 126 -4.88 -2.62 11.97
N ASP A 127 -3.66 -2.32 12.35
CA ASP A 127 -3.27 -1.34 13.38
C ASP A 127 -2.35 -0.22 12.85
N THR A 128 -1.84 -0.35 11.64
CA THR A 128 -0.96 0.62 10.99
C THR A 128 -1.18 0.64 9.48
N GLY A 129 -0.38 1.38 8.76
CA GLY A 129 -0.33 1.36 7.30
C GLY A 129 1.02 1.82 6.78
N MET A 130 1.24 1.57 5.50
CA MET A 130 2.44 2.01 4.79
C MET A 130 2.04 2.68 3.47
N PHE A 131 2.38 3.95 3.31
CA PHE A 131 2.47 4.54 1.98
C PHE A 131 3.82 4.14 1.41
N GLY A 132 3.84 3.61 0.20
CA GLY A 132 5.04 3.18 -0.49
C GLY A 132 5.20 3.90 -1.83
N LEU A 133 6.44 4.10 -2.20
CA LEU A 133 6.86 4.54 -3.53
C LEU A 133 7.99 3.63 -4.00
N TYR A 134 7.93 3.24 -5.25
CA TYR A 134 9.00 2.49 -5.91
C TYR A 134 9.36 3.14 -7.24
N ALA A 135 10.65 3.21 -7.54
CA ALA A 135 11.17 3.63 -8.83
C ALA A 135 12.38 2.78 -9.23
N GLY A 136 12.48 2.49 -10.55
CA GLY A 136 13.67 1.92 -11.18
C GLY A 136 14.27 2.95 -12.14
N THR A 137 15.56 3.29 -11.96
CA THR A 137 16.24 4.39 -12.65
C THR A 137 17.71 4.05 -12.92
N ASP A 138 18.37 4.87 -13.69
CA ASP A 138 19.83 4.79 -13.87
C ASP A 138 20.57 5.45 -12.70
N GLU A 139 21.82 5.04 -12.48
CA GLU A 139 22.67 5.57 -11.39
C GLU A 139 22.77 7.10 -11.40
N ILE A 140 22.95 7.67 -12.59
CA ILE A 140 23.16 9.11 -12.77
C ILE A 140 21.89 9.89 -12.42
N ASP A 141 20.72 9.34 -12.73
CA ASP A 141 19.44 10.00 -12.58
C ASP A 141 18.81 9.83 -11.18
N ALA A 142 19.29 8.87 -10.39
CA ALA A 142 18.71 8.53 -9.07
C ALA A 142 18.61 9.74 -8.11
N PRO A 143 19.63 10.62 -7.95
CA PRO A 143 19.51 11.79 -7.08
C PRO A 143 18.51 12.81 -7.58
N GLU A 144 18.45 13.07 -8.91
CA GLU A 144 17.50 14.01 -9.51
C GLU A 144 16.07 13.46 -9.41
N LEU A 145 15.86 12.19 -9.74
CA LEU A 145 14.58 11.51 -9.56
C LEU A 145 14.06 11.71 -8.14
N MET A 146 14.89 11.47 -7.13
CA MET A 146 14.44 11.59 -5.74
C MET A 146 14.10 13.04 -5.37
N ARG A 147 14.83 14.05 -5.87
CA ARG A 147 14.46 15.47 -5.66
C ARG A 147 13.08 15.77 -6.24
N VAL A 148 12.83 15.35 -7.48
CA VAL A 148 11.53 15.54 -8.13
C VAL A 148 10.42 14.81 -7.39
N VAL A 149 10.65 13.59 -6.93
CA VAL A 149 9.69 12.82 -6.12
C VAL A 149 9.32 13.59 -4.85
N ILE A 150 10.29 14.05 -4.09
CA ILE A 150 10.06 14.81 -2.85
C ILE A 150 9.29 16.11 -3.13
N ASP A 151 9.66 16.82 -4.20
CA ASP A 151 8.96 18.05 -4.62
C ASP A 151 7.50 17.74 -5.01
N GLN A 152 7.25 16.66 -5.76
CA GLN A 152 5.90 16.30 -6.17
C GLN A 152 5.04 15.83 -4.99
N ILE A 153 5.59 15.10 -4.02
CA ILE A 153 4.86 14.74 -2.81
C ILE A 153 4.46 16.00 -2.03
N GLY A 154 5.41 16.90 -1.77
CA GLY A 154 5.14 18.16 -1.08
C GLY A 154 4.12 19.04 -1.81
N ASN A 155 4.33 19.26 -3.11
CA ASN A 155 3.44 20.07 -3.93
C ASN A 155 2.03 19.49 -4.03
N ALA A 156 1.86 18.17 -4.04
CA ALA A 156 0.56 17.53 -4.11
C ALA A 156 -0.31 17.83 -2.89
N THR A 157 0.28 18.02 -1.72
CA THR A 157 -0.46 18.36 -0.49
C THR A 157 -1.18 19.71 -0.59
N GLU A 158 -0.69 20.62 -1.44
CA GLU A 158 -1.24 21.98 -1.57
C GLU A 158 -1.93 22.20 -2.93
N THR A 159 -1.45 21.58 -3.99
CA THR A 159 -1.84 21.94 -5.36
C THR A 159 -2.64 20.85 -6.09
N LEU A 160 -2.98 19.73 -5.43
CA LEU A 160 -3.78 18.68 -6.06
C LEU A 160 -5.11 19.25 -6.53
N THR A 161 -5.45 19.09 -7.80
CA THR A 161 -6.63 19.68 -8.42
C THR A 161 -7.85 18.78 -8.35
N GLU A 162 -9.04 19.35 -8.52
CA GLU A 162 -10.30 18.60 -8.61
C GLU A 162 -10.28 17.60 -9.78
N ALA A 163 -9.69 17.98 -10.92
CA ALA A 163 -9.56 17.10 -12.07
C ALA A 163 -8.71 15.86 -11.78
N GLU A 164 -7.61 16.01 -11.03
CA GLU A 164 -6.76 14.89 -10.60
C GLU A 164 -7.47 13.98 -9.61
N VAL A 165 -8.17 14.56 -8.61
CA VAL A 165 -8.96 13.80 -7.63
C VAL A 165 -10.08 13.03 -8.32
N ASN A 166 -10.84 13.65 -9.22
CA ASN A 166 -11.92 12.99 -9.95
C ASN A 166 -11.40 11.87 -10.85
N ARG A 167 -10.25 12.05 -11.52
CA ARG A 167 -9.61 11.01 -12.31
C ARG A 167 -9.15 9.82 -11.44
N ALA A 168 -8.53 10.09 -10.30
CA ALA A 168 -8.12 9.06 -9.34
C ALA A 168 -9.33 8.26 -8.82
N LYS A 169 -10.41 8.94 -8.44
CA LYS A 169 -11.68 8.30 -8.02
C LYS A 169 -12.25 7.41 -9.12
N ALA A 170 -12.29 7.90 -10.37
CA ALA A 170 -12.79 7.13 -11.51
C ALA A 170 -11.92 5.88 -11.74
N GLN A 171 -10.60 6.02 -11.71
CA GLN A 171 -9.65 4.91 -11.87
C GLN A 171 -9.80 3.87 -10.76
N MET A 172 -9.92 4.29 -9.50
CA MET A 172 -10.13 3.37 -8.37
C MET A 172 -11.45 2.59 -8.51
N LYS A 173 -12.55 3.27 -8.87
CA LYS A 173 -13.84 2.62 -9.08
C LYS A 173 -13.81 1.63 -10.26
N ALA A 174 -13.22 2.02 -11.38
CA ALA A 174 -13.03 1.12 -12.53
C ALA A 174 -12.18 -0.11 -12.18
N GLY A 175 -11.07 0.09 -11.49
CA GLY A 175 -10.21 -1.02 -11.02
C GLY A 175 -10.95 -1.97 -10.09
N LEU A 176 -11.76 -1.45 -9.17
CA LEU A 176 -12.59 -2.27 -8.28
C LEU A 176 -13.62 -3.11 -9.06
N LEU A 177 -14.32 -2.51 -10.01
CA LEU A 177 -15.32 -3.19 -10.84
C LEU A 177 -14.69 -4.29 -11.69
N MET A 178 -13.58 -4.00 -12.36
CA MET A 178 -12.85 -4.99 -13.16
C MET A 178 -12.31 -6.15 -12.32
N ALA A 179 -11.81 -5.86 -11.12
CA ALA A 179 -11.32 -6.91 -10.21
C ALA A 179 -12.44 -7.88 -9.79
N LEU A 180 -13.68 -7.41 -9.68
CA LEU A 180 -14.82 -8.26 -9.31
C LEU A 180 -15.26 -9.25 -10.41
N GLU A 181 -14.76 -9.15 -11.63
CA GLU A 181 -14.97 -10.16 -12.68
C GLU A 181 -14.17 -11.45 -12.41
N SER A 182 -13.09 -11.35 -11.63
CA SER A 182 -12.25 -12.48 -11.25
C SER A 182 -12.76 -13.15 -9.95
N SER A 183 -13.01 -14.46 -9.99
CA SER A 183 -13.37 -15.24 -8.79
C SER A 183 -12.24 -15.21 -7.76
N GLU A 184 -10.98 -15.22 -8.19
CA GLU A 184 -9.81 -15.09 -7.30
C GLU A 184 -9.80 -13.73 -6.58
N ALA A 185 -10.01 -12.64 -7.31
CA ALA A 185 -10.07 -11.31 -6.71
C ALA A 185 -11.24 -11.17 -5.73
N ARG A 186 -12.42 -11.74 -6.07
CA ARG A 186 -13.60 -11.76 -5.19
C ARG A 186 -13.34 -12.50 -3.89
N VAL A 187 -12.79 -13.73 -3.95
CA VAL A 187 -12.52 -14.49 -2.73
C VAL A 187 -11.47 -13.82 -1.86
N ALA A 188 -10.42 -13.26 -2.47
CA ALA A 188 -9.40 -12.53 -1.74
C ALA A 188 -9.95 -11.24 -1.09
N GLN A 189 -10.87 -10.54 -1.76
CA GLN A 189 -11.53 -9.35 -1.21
C GLN A 189 -12.42 -9.72 -0.02
N ILE A 190 -13.27 -10.74 -0.15
CA ILE A 190 -14.15 -11.20 0.93
C ILE A 190 -13.31 -11.60 2.14
N ALA A 191 -12.27 -12.42 1.96
CA ALA A 191 -11.41 -12.86 3.05
C ALA A 191 -10.75 -11.68 3.77
N ARG A 192 -10.18 -10.72 3.03
CA ARG A 192 -9.58 -9.50 3.62
C ARG A 192 -10.60 -8.65 4.37
N GLN A 193 -11.82 -8.49 3.83
CA GLN A 193 -12.87 -7.70 4.48
C GLN A 193 -13.35 -8.37 5.76
N MET A 194 -13.51 -9.69 5.75
CA MET A 194 -13.86 -10.45 6.95
C MET A 194 -12.80 -10.32 8.03
N LEU A 195 -11.51 -10.45 7.67
CA LEU A 195 -10.39 -10.27 8.62
C LEU A 195 -10.35 -8.84 9.18
N ALA A 196 -10.55 -7.83 8.34
CA ALA A 196 -10.44 -6.44 8.74
C ALA A 196 -11.67 -5.92 9.48
N TYR A 197 -12.87 -6.25 9.00
CA TYR A 197 -14.13 -5.63 9.45
C TYR A 197 -15.09 -6.60 10.14
N GLY A 198 -14.83 -7.91 10.08
CA GLY A 198 -15.77 -8.94 10.54
C GLY A 198 -17.01 -9.10 9.65
N ARG A 199 -17.06 -8.42 8.50
CA ARG A 199 -18.17 -8.49 7.53
C ARG A 199 -17.69 -8.18 6.12
N PRO A 200 -18.40 -8.65 5.08
CA PRO A 200 -18.22 -8.15 3.73
C PRO A 200 -18.65 -6.68 3.66
N ILE A 201 -17.95 -5.90 2.83
CA ILE A 201 -18.28 -4.52 2.51
C ILE A 201 -18.88 -4.50 1.10
N SER A 202 -20.09 -3.93 0.95
CA SER A 202 -20.72 -3.88 -0.36
C SER A 202 -19.96 -2.95 -1.31
N LEU A 203 -20.14 -3.18 -2.61
CA LEU A 203 -19.56 -2.31 -3.64
C LEU A 203 -20.07 -0.88 -3.50
N GLU A 204 -21.36 -0.71 -3.24
CA GLU A 204 -22.02 0.57 -3.05
C GLU A 204 -21.41 1.33 -1.87
N GLU A 205 -21.13 0.65 -0.76
CA GLU A 205 -20.49 1.25 0.42
C GLU A 205 -19.10 1.76 0.07
N ILE A 206 -18.30 0.97 -0.67
CA ILE A 206 -16.93 1.37 -1.08
C ILE A 206 -17.03 2.57 -2.05
N VAL A 207 -17.89 2.49 -3.06
CA VAL A 207 -18.09 3.56 -4.04
C VAL A 207 -18.50 4.85 -3.35
N ALA A 208 -19.46 4.79 -2.41
CA ALA A 208 -19.90 5.96 -1.66
C ALA A 208 -18.74 6.60 -0.86
N LYS A 209 -17.88 5.79 -0.23
CA LYS A 209 -16.71 6.30 0.49
C LYS A 209 -15.68 6.95 -0.44
N VAL A 210 -15.44 6.38 -1.62
CA VAL A 210 -14.57 6.99 -2.65
C VAL A 210 -15.19 8.28 -3.17
N ASP A 211 -16.50 8.30 -3.44
CA ASP A 211 -17.19 9.49 -3.96
C ASP A 211 -17.26 10.64 -2.94
N ALA A 212 -17.27 10.33 -1.66
CA ALA A 212 -17.24 11.32 -0.59
C ALA A 212 -15.88 12.06 -0.46
N VAL A 213 -14.81 11.55 -1.06
CA VAL A 213 -13.49 12.22 -1.01
C VAL A 213 -13.53 13.53 -1.80
N THR A 214 -13.12 14.61 -1.14
CA THR A 214 -12.96 15.96 -1.71
C THR A 214 -11.49 16.26 -1.96
N VAL A 215 -11.20 17.31 -2.72
CA VAL A 215 -9.84 17.83 -2.91
C VAL A 215 -9.20 18.15 -1.55
N GLU A 216 -9.94 18.81 -0.68
CA GLU A 216 -9.43 19.21 0.63
C GLU A 216 -9.14 17.99 1.52
N SER A 217 -10.01 16.98 1.56
CA SER A 217 -9.75 15.77 2.35
C SER A 217 -8.56 14.96 1.81
N ALA A 218 -8.37 14.93 0.48
CA ALA A 218 -7.22 14.28 -0.14
C ALA A 218 -5.91 15.03 0.18
N ARG A 219 -5.89 16.35 0.08
CA ARG A 219 -4.74 17.20 0.46
C ARG A 219 -4.42 17.06 1.95
N ALA A 220 -5.44 17.10 2.81
CA ALA A 220 -5.27 16.94 4.26
C ALA A 220 -4.66 15.57 4.62
N ALA A 221 -5.10 14.48 3.95
CA ALA A 221 -4.50 13.17 4.12
C ALA A 221 -3.03 13.14 3.65
N GLY A 222 -2.71 13.83 2.56
CA GLY A 222 -1.33 13.99 2.07
C GLY A 222 -0.45 14.77 3.05
N ARG A 223 -0.93 15.90 3.62
CA ARG A 223 -0.23 16.64 4.67
C ARG A 223 0.04 15.75 5.89
N ALA A 224 -1.01 15.12 6.41
CA ALA A 224 -0.88 14.23 7.56
C ALA A 224 0.09 13.07 7.30
N LEU A 225 0.18 12.56 6.07
CA LEU A 225 1.15 11.54 5.68
C LEU A 225 2.60 12.05 5.81
N VAL A 226 2.88 13.25 5.31
CA VAL A 226 4.23 13.87 5.35
C VAL A 226 4.63 14.21 6.79
N ASP A 227 3.69 14.66 7.61
CA ASP A 227 3.93 15.08 9.00
C ASP A 227 4.13 13.90 9.98
N ARG A 228 3.86 12.66 9.56
CA ARG A 228 3.90 11.46 10.43
C ARG A 228 5.29 10.97 10.79
N GLY A 229 6.34 11.57 10.27
CA GLY A 229 7.69 11.25 10.70
C GLY A 229 8.67 10.92 9.57
N ARG A 230 9.83 10.41 9.97
CA ARG A 230 10.96 10.15 9.07
C ARG A 230 10.63 9.04 8.06
N PRO A 231 10.91 9.21 6.77
CA PRO A 231 10.75 8.16 5.77
C PRO A 231 11.68 6.96 6.03
N ALA A 232 11.25 5.78 5.60
CA ALA A 232 12.10 4.62 5.44
C ALA A 232 12.50 4.51 3.97
N ILE A 233 13.81 4.29 3.70
CA ILE A 233 14.33 4.24 2.34
C ILE A 233 15.23 3.02 2.18
N ALA A 234 15.03 2.31 1.08
CA ALA A 234 15.94 1.29 0.61
C ALA A 234 16.39 1.64 -0.82
N ALA A 235 17.70 1.67 -1.05
CA ALA A 235 18.28 1.87 -2.37
C ALA A 235 19.25 0.73 -2.67
N LEU A 236 19.09 0.11 -3.82
CA LEU A 236 19.88 -1.03 -4.27
C LEU A 236 20.27 -0.84 -5.73
N GLY A 237 21.55 -0.95 -6.07
CA GLY A 237 22.00 -0.82 -7.46
C GLY A 237 23.46 -0.50 -7.61
N PRO A 238 23.92 -0.15 -8.82
CA PRO A 238 25.30 0.24 -9.06
C PRO A 238 25.62 1.61 -8.48
N GLY A 239 26.91 1.88 -8.31
CA GLY A 239 27.48 3.21 -8.09
C GLY A 239 27.47 3.73 -6.67
N ASN A 240 27.99 4.95 -6.54
CA ASN A 240 28.23 5.63 -5.27
C ASN A 240 27.17 6.72 -4.95
N GLY A 241 26.20 6.95 -5.84
CA GLY A 241 25.16 7.99 -5.71
C GLY A 241 24.00 7.64 -4.77
N LEU A 242 23.95 6.39 -4.30
CA LEU A 242 22.84 5.88 -3.51
C LEU A 242 22.70 6.55 -2.12
N GLU A 243 23.82 6.88 -1.49
CA GLU A 243 23.83 7.58 -0.19
C GLU A 243 23.25 9.00 -0.31
N SER A 244 23.58 9.72 -1.39
CA SER A 244 23.02 11.05 -1.65
C SER A 244 21.51 10.96 -1.95
N THR A 245 21.07 9.94 -2.66
CA THR A 245 19.65 9.67 -2.94
C THR A 245 18.86 9.43 -1.65
N ALA A 246 19.39 8.63 -0.73
CA ALA A 246 18.79 8.39 0.57
C ALA A 246 18.72 9.67 1.42
N ALA A 247 19.78 10.48 1.44
CA ALA A 247 19.82 11.75 2.16
C ALA A 247 18.81 12.77 1.60
N ILE A 248 18.59 12.79 0.28
CA ILE A 248 17.57 13.64 -0.35
C ILE A 248 16.16 13.22 0.12
N ALA A 249 15.88 11.94 0.14
CA ALA A 249 14.58 11.45 0.58
C ALA A 249 14.28 11.81 2.05
N GLU A 250 15.28 11.81 2.92
CA GLU A 250 15.15 12.26 4.31
C GLU A 250 14.81 13.75 4.43
N SER A 251 15.06 14.55 3.39
CA SER A 251 14.73 15.99 3.38
C SER A 251 13.23 16.28 3.36
N LEU A 252 12.38 15.28 3.05
CA LEU A 252 10.92 15.44 3.05
C LEU A 252 10.41 15.94 4.40
N VAL A 253 10.93 15.42 5.49
CA VAL A 253 10.53 15.82 6.87
C VAL A 253 10.92 17.25 7.19
N ARG A 254 12.05 17.74 6.65
CA ARG A 254 12.53 19.11 6.94
C ARG A 254 11.70 20.20 6.28
N ARG A 255 10.89 19.86 5.26
CA ARG A 255 10.01 20.79 4.56
C ARG A 255 8.64 20.96 5.22
N ALA A 256 8.27 19.99 6.08
CA ALA A 256 7.02 19.99 6.81
C ALA A 256 7.10 20.73 8.16
N ALA A 257 8.32 21.09 8.61
CA ALA A 257 8.61 21.84 9.82
C ALA A 257 8.89 23.32 9.53
#